data_17f36e48b568086e7d05eb03d83949f9
#
_entry.id   17f36e48b568086e7d05eb03d83949f9
#
_cell.length_a   1.000
_cell.length_b   1.000
_cell.length_c   1.000
_cell.angle_alpha   90.00
_cell.angle_beta   90.00
_cell.angle_gamma   90.00
#
_symmetry.space_group_name_H-M   'P 1'
#
loop_
_entity.id
_entity.type
_entity.pdbx_description
1 polymer ?
#
loop_
_entity_poly.entity_id
_entity_poly.type
_entity_poly.pdbx_seq_one_letter_code
_entity_poly.pdbx_strand_id
1 'polypeptide(L)'
;MVKKIAIVLFFIMTSCNFEKPTQFSTEALQDTLYDVSHKKYSFQQVLEQYKGKKIVIDVWASWCRDCVRGLPQLKELQRKFPEVTYLFLSVDTNVNSWKRGIQHYQIKGEHYNLPKGMKKGALVDFLNVSWIPRYVVIDENGKITLFKATKASDKNIEKVLKNS
;
A
#
# COMPACT_ATOMS: atom_id res chain seq x y z
N MET A 1 -45.86 -15.35 49.08
CA MET A 1 -44.38 -15.12 48.99
C MET A 1 -44.02 -15.14 47.51
N VAL A 2 -43.79 -13.96 46.91
CA VAL A 2 -43.43 -13.82 45.48
C VAL A 2 -41.91 -13.67 45.38
N LYS A 3 -41.22 -14.68 44.83
CA LYS A 3 -39.77 -14.62 44.58
C LYS A 3 -39.49 -13.70 43.37
N LYS A 4 -38.84 -12.56 43.64
CA LYS A 4 -38.33 -11.68 42.59
C LYS A 4 -37.08 -12.31 41.94
N ILE A 5 -37.19 -12.77 40.69
CA ILE A 5 -36.04 -13.21 39.89
C ILE A 5 -35.41 -11.96 39.28
N ALA A 6 -34.21 -11.60 39.74
CA ALA A 6 -33.39 -10.55 39.14
C ALA A 6 -32.68 -11.12 37.92
N ILE A 7 -33.09 -10.70 36.72
CA ILE A 7 -32.39 -11.01 35.48
C ILE A 7 -31.21 -10.04 35.38
N VAL A 8 -29.99 -10.56 35.57
CA VAL A 8 -28.75 -9.81 35.30
C VAL A 8 -28.43 -9.90 33.81
N LEU A 9 -28.74 -8.83 33.09
CA LEU A 9 -28.30 -8.69 31.69
C LEU A 9 -26.79 -8.44 31.64
N PHE A 10 -26.03 -9.49 31.27
CA PHE A 10 -24.60 -9.38 31.00
C PHE A 10 -24.41 -8.73 29.62
N PHE A 11 -24.10 -7.43 29.60
CA PHE A 11 -23.75 -6.70 28.39
C PHE A 11 -22.32 -7.10 27.98
N ILE A 12 -22.20 -8.02 27.01
CA ILE A 12 -20.91 -8.36 26.39
C ILE A 12 -20.54 -7.18 25.47
N MET A 13 -19.70 -6.28 25.96
CA MET A 13 -19.06 -5.25 25.15
C MET A 13 -18.02 -5.92 24.26
N THR A 14 -18.41 -6.34 23.08
CA THR A 14 -17.47 -6.72 22.02
C THR A 14 -16.73 -5.48 21.56
N SER A 15 -15.54 -5.27 22.13
CA SER A 15 -14.58 -4.28 21.61
C SER A 15 -14.17 -4.71 20.22
N CYS A 16 -14.66 -4.04 19.17
CA CYS A 16 -14.13 -4.18 17.81
C CYS A 16 -12.71 -3.62 17.79
N ASN A 17 -11.72 -4.44 18.11
CA ASN A 17 -10.35 -4.15 17.76
C ASN A 17 -10.24 -4.20 16.23
N PHE A 18 -10.11 -3.05 15.60
CA PHE A 18 -9.86 -2.94 14.17
C PHE A 18 -8.42 -3.38 13.91
N GLU A 19 -8.22 -4.68 13.80
CA GLU A 19 -6.91 -5.26 13.55
C GLU A 19 -6.47 -4.90 12.13
N LYS A 20 -5.24 -4.39 11.98
CA LYS A 20 -4.71 -4.00 10.67
C LYS A 20 -4.58 -5.25 9.81
N PRO A 21 -5.01 -5.20 8.53
CA PRO A 21 -4.94 -6.37 7.67
C PRO A 21 -3.49 -6.80 7.47
N THR A 22 -3.27 -8.12 7.54
CA THR A 22 -1.95 -8.75 7.32
C THR A 22 -1.85 -9.42 5.96
N GLN A 23 -2.96 -9.51 5.23
CA GLN A 23 -3.05 -10.07 3.87
C GLN A 23 -3.99 -9.21 3.03
N PHE A 24 -3.77 -9.19 1.72
CA PHE A 24 -4.69 -8.52 0.78
C PHE A 24 -5.96 -9.34 0.62
N SER A 25 -7.10 -8.64 0.44
CA SER A 25 -8.35 -9.31 0.09
C SER A 25 -8.29 -9.86 -1.34
N THR A 26 -9.13 -10.87 -1.62
CA THR A 26 -9.24 -11.46 -2.96
C THR A 26 -9.58 -10.40 -4.01
N GLU A 27 -10.49 -9.49 -3.69
CA GLU A 27 -10.91 -8.40 -4.58
C GLU A 27 -9.74 -7.44 -4.88
N ALA A 28 -8.93 -7.10 -3.86
CA ALA A 28 -7.75 -6.27 -4.03
C ALA A 28 -6.69 -6.96 -4.91
N LEU A 29 -6.48 -8.27 -4.72
CA LEU A 29 -5.55 -9.06 -5.53
C LEU A 29 -5.99 -9.17 -6.99
N GLN A 30 -7.27 -9.13 -7.29
CA GLN A 30 -7.83 -9.18 -8.64
C GLN A 30 -7.95 -7.81 -9.32
N ASP A 31 -7.63 -6.71 -8.61
CA ASP A 31 -7.72 -5.38 -9.22
C ASP A 31 -6.72 -5.23 -10.38
N THR A 32 -7.10 -4.43 -11.37
CA THR A 32 -6.35 -4.28 -12.63
C THR A 32 -5.33 -3.16 -12.55
N LEU A 33 -4.09 -3.46 -12.96
CA LEU A 33 -2.99 -2.52 -13.12
C LEU A 33 -2.42 -2.58 -14.53
N TYR A 34 -1.74 -1.52 -14.94
CA TYR A 34 -0.98 -1.46 -16.21
C TYR A 34 0.46 -1.05 -15.93
N ASP A 35 1.41 -1.72 -16.56
CA ASP A 35 2.82 -1.30 -16.54
C ASP A 35 3.08 -0.10 -17.50
N VAL A 36 4.32 0.37 -17.56
CA VAL A 36 4.72 1.48 -18.43
C VAL A 36 4.59 1.17 -19.91
N SER A 37 4.58 -0.10 -20.30
CA SER A 37 4.34 -0.55 -21.70
C SER A 37 2.85 -0.72 -22.01
N HIS A 38 1.98 -0.43 -21.04
CA HIS A 38 0.52 -0.60 -21.12
C HIS A 38 0.07 -2.07 -21.14
N LYS A 39 0.89 -2.98 -20.65
CA LYS A 39 0.50 -4.37 -20.43
C LYS A 39 -0.33 -4.50 -19.15
N LYS A 40 -1.40 -5.27 -19.24
CA LYS A 40 -2.36 -5.48 -18.17
C LYS A 40 -1.92 -6.60 -17.23
N TYR A 41 -2.12 -6.38 -15.92
CA TYR A 41 -1.90 -7.36 -14.86
C TYR A 41 -3.02 -7.29 -13.83
N SER A 42 -3.25 -8.39 -13.08
CA SER A 42 -3.88 -8.30 -11.77
C SER A 42 -2.81 -7.91 -10.73
N PHE A 43 -3.24 -7.36 -9.60
CA PHE A 43 -2.30 -7.04 -8.52
C PHE A 43 -1.60 -8.30 -7.98
N GLN A 44 -2.30 -9.42 -7.94
CA GLN A 44 -1.71 -10.72 -7.61
C GLN A 44 -0.55 -11.08 -8.54
N GLN A 45 -0.75 -10.96 -9.86
CA GLN A 45 0.30 -11.22 -10.85
C GLN A 45 1.52 -10.32 -10.67
N VAL A 46 1.30 -9.05 -10.26
CA VAL A 46 2.40 -8.13 -9.94
C VAL A 46 3.17 -8.63 -8.72
N LEU A 47 2.49 -8.98 -7.62
CA LEU A 47 3.15 -9.47 -6.41
C LEU A 47 3.91 -10.78 -6.64
N GLU A 48 3.38 -11.68 -7.46
CA GLU A 48 4.02 -12.97 -7.80
C GLU A 48 5.38 -12.79 -8.50
N GLN A 49 5.58 -11.71 -9.25
CA GLN A 49 6.87 -11.40 -9.90
C GLN A 49 7.98 -11.12 -8.87
N TYR A 50 7.61 -10.71 -7.67
CA TYR A 50 8.55 -10.33 -6.60
C TYR A 50 8.46 -11.26 -5.39
N LYS A 51 7.89 -12.46 -5.55
CA LYS A 51 7.78 -13.46 -4.49
C LYS A 51 9.15 -13.77 -3.88
N GLY A 52 9.21 -13.85 -2.56
CA GLY A 52 10.45 -14.09 -1.81
C GLY A 52 11.28 -12.83 -1.58
N LYS A 53 10.78 -11.64 -1.96
CA LYS A 53 11.43 -10.35 -1.68
C LYS A 53 10.55 -9.50 -0.77
N LYS A 54 11.17 -8.68 0.05
CA LYS A 54 10.46 -7.58 0.72
C LYS A 54 10.04 -6.54 -0.29
N ILE A 55 8.83 -6.00 -0.15
CA ILE A 55 8.29 -5.02 -1.06
C ILE A 55 7.86 -3.78 -0.26
N VAL A 56 8.33 -2.62 -0.68
CA VAL A 56 7.77 -1.32 -0.26
C VAL A 56 6.87 -0.83 -1.38
N ILE A 57 5.57 -0.77 -1.12
CA ILE A 57 4.60 -0.17 -2.02
C ILE A 57 4.52 1.32 -1.69
N ASP A 58 4.60 2.17 -2.72
CA ASP A 58 4.33 3.61 -2.67
C ASP A 58 3.15 3.94 -3.58
N VAL A 59 2.00 4.26 -3.01
CA VAL A 59 0.85 4.79 -3.76
C VAL A 59 1.01 6.29 -3.92
N TRP A 60 1.16 6.73 -5.16
CA TRP A 60 1.51 8.09 -5.51
C TRP A 60 0.79 8.63 -6.76
N ALA A 61 1.03 9.86 -7.13
CA ALA A 61 0.66 10.40 -8.43
C ALA A 61 1.61 11.53 -8.86
N SER A 62 1.72 11.76 -10.17
CA SER A 62 2.60 12.79 -10.75
C SER A 62 2.24 14.22 -10.30
N TRP A 63 0.97 14.47 -9.98
CA TRP A 63 0.44 15.74 -9.49
C TRP A 63 0.50 15.87 -7.94
N CYS A 64 0.89 14.82 -7.24
CA CYS A 64 0.90 14.80 -5.78
C CYS A 64 2.13 15.53 -5.23
N ARG A 65 1.96 16.76 -4.77
CA ARG A 65 3.03 17.59 -4.22
C ARG A 65 3.76 16.93 -3.04
N ASP A 66 3.03 16.28 -2.13
CA ASP A 66 3.63 15.64 -0.94
C ASP A 66 4.40 14.38 -1.32
N CYS A 67 3.95 13.64 -2.34
CA CYS A 67 4.69 12.50 -2.89
C CYS A 67 6.04 12.96 -3.45
N VAL A 68 6.03 14.02 -4.27
CA VAL A 68 7.26 14.60 -4.86
C VAL A 68 8.22 15.12 -3.80
N ARG A 69 7.70 15.80 -2.78
CA ARG A 69 8.51 16.26 -1.64
C ARG A 69 9.13 15.12 -0.84
N GLY A 70 8.49 13.95 -0.81
CA GLY A 70 8.98 12.75 -0.12
C GLY A 70 10.06 11.99 -0.88
N LEU A 71 10.31 12.27 -2.16
CA LEU A 71 11.26 11.52 -2.99
C LEU A 71 12.71 11.50 -2.46
N PRO A 72 13.27 12.60 -1.90
CA PRO A 72 14.63 12.53 -1.32
C PRO A 72 14.73 11.48 -0.20
N GLN A 73 13.75 11.41 0.70
CA GLN A 73 13.71 10.44 1.79
C GLN A 73 13.49 9.02 1.26
N LEU A 74 12.70 8.85 0.20
CA LEU A 74 12.51 7.57 -0.45
C LEU A 74 13.79 7.08 -1.13
N LYS A 75 14.53 7.95 -1.83
CA LYS A 75 15.84 7.63 -2.41
C LYS A 75 16.86 7.23 -1.33
N GLU A 76 16.82 7.86 -0.17
CA GLU A 76 17.63 7.48 0.98
C GLU A 76 17.24 6.09 1.51
N LEU A 77 15.95 5.79 1.60
CA LEU A 77 15.44 4.46 1.97
C LEU A 77 15.92 3.39 0.96
N GLN A 78 15.83 3.67 -0.33
CA GLN A 78 16.33 2.79 -1.40
C GLN A 78 17.83 2.52 -1.29
N ARG A 79 18.60 3.53 -0.90
CA ARG A 79 20.05 3.40 -0.69
C ARG A 79 20.39 2.54 0.53
N LYS A 80 19.57 2.61 1.58
CA LYS A 80 19.75 1.82 2.82
C LYS A 80 19.33 0.36 2.65
N PHE A 81 18.34 0.09 1.80
CA PHE A 81 17.75 -1.23 1.58
C PHE A 81 17.69 -1.53 0.07
N PRO A 82 18.85 -1.72 -0.59
CA PRO A 82 18.92 -1.92 -2.04
C PRO A 82 18.33 -3.27 -2.49
N GLU A 83 18.21 -4.26 -1.59
CA GLU A 83 17.64 -5.58 -1.85
C GLU A 83 16.11 -5.58 -1.89
N VAL A 84 15.48 -4.52 -1.38
CA VAL A 84 14.02 -4.38 -1.31
C VAL A 84 13.46 -3.97 -2.67
N THR A 85 12.36 -4.58 -3.07
CA THR A 85 11.59 -4.15 -4.25
C THR A 85 10.76 -2.92 -3.91
N TYR A 86 10.95 -1.84 -4.65
CA TYR A 86 10.14 -0.62 -4.52
C TYR A 86 9.10 -0.61 -5.64
N LEU A 87 7.84 -0.80 -5.26
CA LEU A 87 6.70 -0.92 -6.15
C LEU A 87 5.85 0.36 -6.10
N PHE A 88 5.87 1.12 -7.19
CA PHE A 88 5.13 2.38 -7.32
C PHE A 88 3.78 2.14 -7.97
N LEU A 89 2.70 2.39 -7.24
CA LEU A 89 1.33 2.31 -7.72
C LEU A 89 0.79 3.72 -7.96
N SER A 90 0.76 4.13 -9.23
CA SER A 90 0.24 5.45 -9.57
C SER A 90 -1.28 5.45 -9.63
N VAL A 91 -1.89 6.47 -9.05
CA VAL A 91 -3.32 6.78 -9.18
C VAL A 91 -3.59 7.92 -10.17
N ASP A 92 -2.62 8.21 -11.06
CA ASP A 92 -2.85 9.11 -12.19
C ASP A 92 -3.92 8.55 -13.13
N THR A 93 -4.90 9.35 -13.50
CA THR A 93 -5.88 9.02 -14.55
C THR A 93 -5.37 9.33 -15.96
N ASN A 94 -4.30 10.14 -16.06
CA ASN A 94 -3.62 10.44 -17.32
C ASN A 94 -2.27 9.70 -17.38
N VAL A 95 -2.20 8.67 -18.22
CA VAL A 95 -1.02 7.81 -18.42
C VAL A 95 0.21 8.60 -18.86
N ASN A 96 0.05 9.63 -19.71
CA ASN A 96 1.17 10.43 -20.20
C ASN A 96 1.75 11.30 -19.06
N SER A 97 0.91 11.84 -18.18
CA SER A 97 1.35 12.60 -17.01
C SER A 97 2.13 11.70 -16.04
N TRP A 98 1.62 10.49 -15.79
CA TRP A 98 2.32 9.47 -15.01
C TRP A 98 3.71 9.15 -15.57
N LYS A 99 3.81 8.81 -16.86
CA LYS A 99 5.09 8.48 -17.50
C LYS A 99 6.08 9.65 -17.46
N ARG A 100 5.61 10.87 -17.76
CA ARG A 100 6.43 12.08 -17.65
C ARG A 100 6.89 12.31 -16.19
N GLY A 101 6.02 12.05 -15.21
CA GLY A 101 6.36 12.16 -13.78
C GLY A 101 7.49 11.21 -13.40
N ILE A 102 7.42 9.94 -13.79
CA ILE A 102 8.50 8.97 -13.55
C ILE A 102 9.84 9.47 -14.09
N GLN A 103 9.86 9.93 -15.34
CA GLN A 103 11.07 10.42 -16.01
C GLN A 103 11.58 11.73 -15.40
N HIS A 104 10.70 12.71 -15.18
CA HIS A 104 11.05 14.03 -14.67
C HIS A 104 11.64 13.95 -13.26
N TYR A 105 11.04 13.15 -12.38
CA TYR A 105 11.50 12.99 -11.00
C TYR A 105 12.55 11.88 -10.83
N GLN A 106 12.90 11.18 -11.91
CA GLN A 106 13.87 10.07 -11.92
C GLN A 106 13.56 9.03 -10.82
N ILE A 107 12.30 8.57 -10.79
CA ILE A 107 11.83 7.60 -9.81
C ILE A 107 12.30 6.21 -10.23
N LYS A 108 13.16 5.60 -9.42
CA LYS A 108 13.69 4.25 -9.67
C LYS A 108 12.84 3.21 -8.96
N GLY A 109 12.48 2.14 -9.66
CA GLY A 109 11.69 1.02 -9.13
C GLY A 109 10.73 0.46 -10.17
N GLU A 110 9.78 -0.33 -9.70
CA GLU A 110 8.77 -1.00 -10.51
C GLU A 110 7.51 -0.15 -10.56
N HIS A 111 7.01 0.12 -11.77
CA HIS A 111 5.95 1.11 -11.95
C HIS A 111 4.69 0.50 -12.55
N TYR A 112 3.58 0.67 -11.84
CA TYR A 112 2.25 0.30 -12.31
C TYR A 112 1.24 1.43 -12.09
N ASN A 113 0.27 1.51 -12.98
CA ASN A 113 -0.82 2.48 -12.91
C ASN A 113 -2.14 1.80 -12.54
N LEU A 114 -2.87 2.39 -11.61
CA LEU A 114 -4.25 2.07 -11.25
C LEU A 114 -5.18 2.96 -12.08
N PRO A 115 -5.75 2.47 -13.18
CA PRO A 115 -6.39 3.31 -14.20
C PRO A 115 -7.66 4.01 -13.70
N LYS A 116 -8.27 3.48 -12.65
CA LYS A 116 -9.47 4.06 -12.03
C LYS A 116 -9.18 5.24 -11.11
N GLY A 117 -7.88 5.54 -10.87
CA GLY A 117 -7.43 6.62 -10.00
C GLY A 117 -7.63 6.34 -8.50
N MET A 118 -7.59 7.39 -7.68
CA MET A 118 -7.58 7.30 -6.23
C MET A 118 -8.95 6.97 -5.60
N LYS A 119 -10.04 7.19 -6.32
CA LYS A 119 -11.41 7.10 -5.75
C LYS A 119 -12.15 5.81 -6.09
N LYS A 120 -11.56 4.93 -6.89
CA LYS A 120 -12.23 3.71 -7.37
C LYS A 120 -11.23 2.56 -7.50
N GLY A 121 -11.67 1.37 -7.11
CA GLY A 121 -10.93 0.13 -7.29
C GLY A 121 -10.76 -0.61 -5.98
N ALA A 122 -10.83 -1.94 -6.05
CA ALA A 122 -10.78 -2.79 -4.88
C ALA A 122 -9.45 -2.65 -4.10
N LEU A 123 -8.33 -2.44 -4.80
CA LEU A 123 -7.04 -2.24 -4.15
C LEU A 123 -6.96 -0.88 -3.43
N VAL A 124 -7.46 0.18 -4.06
CA VAL A 124 -7.52 1.52 -3.46
C VAL A 124 -8.41 1.53 -2.23
N ASP A 125 -9.57 0.86 -2.32
CA ASP A 125 -10.52 0.72 -1.21
C ASP A 125 -9.92 -0.10 -0.07
N PHE A 126 -9.30 -1.25 -0.37
CA PHE A 126 -8.60 -2.09 0.60
C PHE A 126 -7.51 -1.30 1.34
N LEU A 127 -6.67 -0.56 0.62
CA LEU A 127 -5.61 0.25 1.19
C LEU A 127 -6.14 1.51 1.91
N ASN A 128 -7.44 1.76 1.86
CA ASN A 128 -8.08 2.95 2.42
C ASN A 128 -7.34 4.23 1.98
N VAL A 129 -7.18 4.40 0.66
CA VAL A 129 -6.43 5.52 0.07
C VAL A 129 -7.31 6.76 0.01
N SER A 130 -7.43 7.46 1.12
CA SER A 130 -8.06 8.79 1.21
C SER A 130 -7.06 9.92 0.99
N TRP A 131 -5.76 9.62 1.09
CA TRP A 131 -4.63 10.55 0.95
C TRP A 131 -3.40 9.81 0.42
N ILE A 132 -2.57 10.49 -0.36
CA ILE A 132 -1.26 10.04 -0.84
C ILE A 132 -0.17 11.05 -0.45
N PRO A 133 1.11 10.60 -0.22
CA PRO A 133 1.56 9.23 -0.45
C PRO A 133 1.05 8.24 0.59
N ARG A 134 0.96 6.98 0.21
CA ARG A 134 0.61 5.87 1.08
C ARG A 134 1.65 4.77 0.93
N TYR A 135 2.31 4.39 2.02
CA TYR A 135 3.29 3.31 2.06
C TYR A 135 2.73 2.08 2.73
N VAL A 136 3.02 0.92 2.15
CA VAL A 136 2.73 -0.41 2.68
C VAL A 136 4.00 -1.24 2.57
N VAL A 137 4.31 -2.08 3.56
CA VAL A 137 5.45 -3.01 3.50
C VAL A 137 4.95 -4.44 3.57
N ILE A 138 5.49 -5.28 2.68
CA ILE A 138 5.21 -6.70 2.58
C ILE A 138 6.52 -7.45 2.81
N ASP A 139 6.48 -8.51 3.62
CA ASP A 139 7.63 -9.40 3.83
C ASP A 139 7.79 -10.44 2.70
N GLU A 140 8.83 -11.25 2.79
CA GLU A 140 9.18 -12.29 1.80
C GLU A 140 8.11 -13.38 1.66
N ASN A 141 7.23 -13.53 2.67
CA ASN A 141 6.12 -14.48 2.69
C ASN A 141 4.82 -13.89 2.11
N GLY A 142 4.84 -12.61 1.67
CA GLY A 142 3.67 -11.91 1.16
C GLY A 142 2.77 -11.34 2.26
N LYS A 143 3.21 -11.33 3.53
CA LYS A 143 2.47 -10.77 4.65
C LYS A 143 2.67 -9.27 4.74
N ILE A 144 1.60 -8.51 4.96
CA ILE A 144 1.67 -7.08 5.22
C ILE A 144 2.21 -6.87 6.64
N THR A 145 3.43 -6.33 6.75
CA THR A 145 4.09 -6.01 8.02
C THR A 145 3.92 -4.56 8.44
N LEU A 146 3.64 -3.67 7.48
CA LEU A 146 3.21 -2.30 7.72
C LEU A 146 2.07 -1.94 6.76
N PHE A 147 0.88 -1.72 7.30
CA PHE A 147 -0.29 -1.44 6.47
C PHE A 147 -0.41 0.03 6.05
N LYS A 148 0.12 0.95 6.86
CA LYS A 148 -0.06 2.40 6.62
C LYS A 148 1.10 3.22 7.16
N ALA A 149 1.79 3.90 6.24
CA ALA A 149 2.58 5.08 6.53
C ALA A 149 2.27 6.17 5.48
N THR A 150 2.49 7.43 5.81
CA THR A 150 2.18 8.58 4.95
C THR A 150 3.42 9.42 4.62
N LYS A 151 4.60 8.96 5.04
CA LYS A 151 5.89 9.59 4.76
C LYS A 151 6.94 8.51 4.55
N ALA A 152 7.82 8.67 3.57
CA ALA A 152 8.96 7.78 3.36
C ALA A 152 9.93 7.76 4.57
N SER A 153 9.96 8.84 5.35
CA SER A 153 10.75 8.97 6.57
C SER A 153 10.11 8.35 7.82
N ASP A 154 8.99 7.63 7.69
CA ASP A 154 8.37 6.96 8.83
C ASP A 154 9.31 5.86 9.35
N LYS A 155 9.73 5.99 10.61
CA LYS A 155 10.65 5.04 11.28
C LYS A 155 10.12 3.60 11.32
N ASN A 156 8.79 3.41 11.23
CA ASN A 156 8.20 2.09 11.18
C ASN A 156 8.54 1.35 9.88
N ILE A 157 8.73 2.06 8.75
CA ILE A 157 9.18 1.44 7.49
C ILE A 157 10.56 0.81 7.71
N GLU A 158 11.54 1.59 8.18
CA GLU A 158 12.89 1.06 8.46
C GLU A 158 12.86 -0.07 9.50
N LYS A 159 12.02 0.06 10.55
CA LYS A 159 11.89 -0.95 11.60
C LYS A 159 11.45 -2.30 11.05
N VAL A 160 10.39 -2.34 10.23
CA VAL A 160 9.89 -3.61 9.67
C VAL A 160 10.83 -4.18 8.60
N LEU A 161 11.56 -3.33 7.86
CA LEU A 161 12.55 -3.78 6.88
C LEU A 161 13.78 -4.44 7.53
N LYS A 162 14.16 -4.03 8.76
CA LYS A 162 15.28 -4.60 9.51
C LYS A 162 14.95 -5.90 10.25
N ASN A 163 13.67 -6.09 10.65
CA ASN A 163 13.25 -7.14 11.58
C ASN A 163 12.69 -8.40 10.89
N SER A 164 12.80 -8.52 9.59
CA SER A 164 12.33 -9.68 8.81
C SER A 164 13.48 -10.53 8.37
#